data_0e3e0048e587b4288ff085c3ad4c07e9
#
_entry.id   0e3e0048e587b4288ff085c3ad4c07e9
#
_cell.length_a   1.000
_cell.length_b   1.000
_cell.length_c   1.000
_cell.angle_alpha   90.00
_cell.angle_beta   90.00
_cell.angle_gamma   90.00
#
_symmetry.space_group_name_H-M   'P 1'
#
loop_
_entity.id
_entity.type
_entity.pdbx_description
1 polymer ?
#
loop_
_entity_poly.entity_id
_entity_poly.type
_entity_poly.pdbx_seq_one_letter_code
_entity_poly.pdbx_strand_id
1 'polypeptide(L)'
;MPTKEAESHNVERDILVTGHRNPDTDSICAAISYARLKNKINKTKNYIACRAGNLNAETSFVLQYFKEDKPRLLESVKTQVSDVAYRKTAGVPKNMSLSRPIRLCGTVMW
;
A
#
# COMPACT_ATOMS: atom_id res chain seq x y z
N MET A 1 -20.40 24.89 -16.99
CA MET A 1 -20.02 24.09 -15.82
C MET A 1 -19.40 22.80 -16.31
N PRO A 2 -18.12 22.59 -16.10
CA PRO A 2 -17.61 21.28 -16.39
C PRO A 2 -18.29 20.32 -15.40
N THR A 3 -19.17 19.51 -15.91
CA THR A 3 -19.52 18.30 -15.21
C THR A 3 -18.22 17.58 -14.96
N LYS A 4 -17.87 17.45 -13.71
CA LYS A 4 -16.89 16.46 -13.33
C LYS A 4 -17.44 15.14 -13.81
N GLU A 5 -17.06 14.79 -15.01
CA GLU A 5 -17.20 13.43 -15.43
C GLU A 5 -16.59 12.63 -14.32
N ALA A 6 -17.36 11.69 -13.79
CA ALA A 6 -16.81 10.66 -12.96
C ALA A 6 -15.79 9.96 -13.87
N GLU A 7 -14.58 10.49 -13.90
CA GLU A 7 -13.46 9.74 -14.39
C GLU A 7 -13.54 8.43 -13.63
N SER A 8 -13.76 7.40 -14.37
CA SER A 8 -13.64 6.06 -13.86
C SER A 8 -12.30 6.06 -13.14
N HIS A 9 -12.37 6.25 -11.83
CA HIS A 9 -11.21 6.13 -11.00
C HIS A 9 -10.75 4.70 -11.12
N ASN A 10 -9.95 4.48 -12.12
CA ASN A 10 -8.86 3.57 -11.95
C ASN A 10 -8.04 4.23 -10.84
N VAL A 11 -8.46 4.05 -9.61
CA VAL A 11 -7.73 4.50 -8.44
C VAL A 11 -6.47 3.66 -8.44
N GLU A 12 -5.54 4.13 -9.23
CA GLU A 12 -4.17 3.69 -9.13
C GLU A 12 -3.77 4.03 -7.71
N ARG A 13 -3.84 3.03 -6.84
CA ARG A 13 -3.60 3.21 -5.41
C ARG A 13 -2.21 3.78 -5.25
N ASP A 14 -2.11 4.89 -4.56
CA ASP A 14 -0.82 5.47 -4.18
C ASP A 14 0.02 4.41 -3.48
N ILE A 15 1.28 4.31 -3.87
CA ILE A 15 2.22 3.39 -3.25
C ILE A 15 2.94 4.13 -2.14
N LEU A 16 2.73 3.67 -0.92
CA LEU A 16 3.36 4.26 0.25
C LEU A 16 4.74 3.63 0.47
N VAL A 17 5.75 4.48 0.54
CA VAL A 17 7.14 4.07 0.80
C VAL A 17 7.49 4.44 2.23
N THR A 18 7.76 3.44 3.05
CA THR A 18 8.06 3.65 4.46
C THR A 18 9.28 2.84 4.91
N GLY A 19 9.95 3.29 5.94
CA GLY A 19 11.04 2.59 6.59
C GLY A 19 10.64 2.01 7.94
N HIS A 20 11.56 2.08 8.90
CA HIS A 20 11.38 1.55 10.26
C HIS A 20 10.21 2.16 11.03
N ARG A 21 9.69 1.43 11.99
CA ARG A 21 8.68 1.93 12.92
C ARG A 21 9.19 3.13 13.74
N ASN A 22 10.44 3.08 14.19
CA ASN A 22 11.12 4.21 14.82
C ASN A 22 12.09 4.79 13.79
N PRO A 23 11.65 5.75 12.97
CA PRO A 23 12.45 6.19 11.83
C PRO A 23 13.67 7.01 12.30
N ASP A 24 14.84 6.58 11.88
CA ASP A 24 16.06 7.37 11.95
C ASP A 24 16.22 8.24 10.69
N THR A 25 17.26 9.07 10.67
CA THR A 25 17.55 9.94 9.54
C THR A 25 17.75 9.15 8.25
N ASP A 26 18.43 8.04 8.29
CA ASP A 26 18.72 7.17 7.16
C ASP A 26 17.40 6.60 6.56
N SER A 27 16.54 6.08 7.42
CA SER A 27 15.25 5.53 7.04
C SER A 27 14.35 6.58 6.34
N ILE A 28 14.28 7.78 6.86
CA ILE A 28 13.48 8.88 6.29
C ILE A 28 14.06 9.35 4.97
N CYS A 29 15.37 9.57 4.90
CA CYS A 29 16.04 9.99 3.67
C CYS A 29 15.94 8.93 2.58
N ALA A 30 16.07 7.66 2.92
CA ALA A 30 15.91 6.56 1.99
C ALA A 30 14.48 6.50 1.42
N ALA A 31 13.46 6.66 2.25
CA ALA A 31 12.06 6.66 1.81
C ALA A 31 11.76 7.81 0.84
N ILE A 32 12.22 9.01 1.16
CA ILE A 32 12.05 10.20 0.30
C ILE A 32 12.77 10.01 -1.03
N SER A 33 14.01 9.57 -1.00
CA SER A 33 14.85 9.37 -2.19
C SER A 33 14.27 8.29 -3.10
N TYR A 34 13.84 7.18 -2.53
CA TYR A 34 13.24 6.08 -3.28
C TYR A 34 11.92 6.48 -3.93
N ALA A 35 11.03 7.14 -3.19
CA ALA A 35 9.76 7.62 -3.72
C ALA A 35 9.99 8.60 -4.89
N ARG A 36 10.91 9.51 -4.71
CA ARG A 36 11.26 10.51 -5.75
C ARG A 36 11.85 9.87 -7.00
N LEU A 37 12.75 8.90 -6.83
CA LEU A 37 13.32 8.13 -7.93
C LEU A 37 12.25 7.36 -8.70
N LYS A 38 11.39 6.66 -7.99
CA LYS A 38 10.30 5.88 -8.60
C LYS A 38 9.31 6.74 -9.36
N ASN A 39 8.96 7.91 -8.83
CA ASN A 39 8.10 8.87 -9.52
C ASN A 39 8.71 9.40 -10.83
N LYS A 40 10.03 9.49 -10.89
CA LYS A 40 10.73 9.87 -12.13
C LYS A 40 10.77 8.77 -13.18
N ILE A 41 10.95 7.52 -12.73
CA ILE A 41 11.05 6.36 -13.61
C ILE A 41 9.67 5.92 -14.08
N ASN A 42 8.74 5.84 -13.16
CA ASN A 42 7.41 5.31 -13.41
C ASN A 42 6.36 6.42 -13.22
N LYS A 43 5.87 6.94 -14.33
CA LYS A 43 4.88 8.01 -14.32
C LYS A 43 3.44 7.51 -14.17
N THR A 44 3.22 6.20 -14.22
CA THR A 44 1.89 5.62 -14.11
C THR A 44 1.43 5.41 -12.67
N LYS A 45 2.37 5.38 -11.73
CA LYS A 45 2.09 5.17 -10.30
C LYS A 45 2.63 6.34 -9.49
N ASN A 46 1.90 6.68 -8.44
CA ASN A 46 2.31 7.73 -7.52
C ASN A 46 2.93 7.11 -6.26
N TYR A 47 4.18 7.43 -6.00
CA TYR A 47 4.92 6.96 -4.84
C TYR A 47 5.01 8.09 -3.81
N ILE A 48 4.55 7.84 -2.60
CA ILE A 48 4.52 8.81 -1.51
C ILE A 48 5.39 8.32 -0.38
N ALA A 49 6.37 9.15 0.03
CA ALA A 49 7.17 8.86 1.20
C ALA A 49 6.35 9.02 2.47
N CYS A 50 6.39 8.02 3.34
CA CYS A 50 5.71 7.99 4.61
C CYS A 50 6.66 7.66 5.75
N ARG A 51 6.27 8.01 6.96
CA ARG A 51 6.98 7.64 8.18
C ARG A 51 6.05 6.86 9.10
N ALA A 52 6.59 5.85 9.74
CA ALA A 52 5.83 4.99 10.65
C ALA A 52 5.91 5.44 12.11
N GLY A 53 6.57 6.54 12.39
CA GLY A 53 6.72 7.08 13.74
C GLY A 53 7.13 8.54 13.75
N ASN A 54 7.39 9.06 14.93
CA ASN A 54 7.80 10.44 15.11
C ASN A 54 9.24 10.67 14.64
N LEU A 55 9.47 11.85 14.08
CA LEU A 55 10.80 12.28 13.68
C LEU A 55 11.62 12.66 14.92
N ASN A 56 12.89 12.28 14.93
CA ASN A 56 13.83 12.76 15.93
C ASN A 56 14.32 14.17 15.58
N ALA A 57 15.03 14.83 16.52
CA ALA A 57 15.54 16.17 16.32
C ALA A 57 16.54 16.27 15.17
N GLU A 58 17.41 15.27 15.03
CA GLU A 58 18.38 15.18 13.95
C GLU A 58 17.72 15.12 12.59
N THR A 59 16.76 14.24 12.41
CA THR A 59 16.01 14.10 11.15
C THR A 59 15.25 15.39 10.82
N SER A 60 14.64 16.01 11.81
CA SER A 60 13.93 17.28 11.61
C SER A 60 14.88 18.38 11.17
N PHE A 61 16.07 18.45 11.74
CA PHE A 61 17.11 19.39 11.34
C PHE A 61 17.55 19.16 9.88
N VAL A 62 17.82 17.91 9.52
CA VAL A 62 18.24 17.56 8.16
C VAL A 62 17.18 17.94 7.13
N LEU A 63 15.92 17.61 7.38
CA LEU A 63 14.82 17.97 6.49
C LEU A 63 14.67 19.49 6.33
N GLN A 64 14.79 20.21 7.41
CA GLN A 64 14.75 21.68 7.39
C GLN A 64 15.93 22.28 6.63
N TYR A 65 17.11 21.73 6.82
CA TYR A 65 18.33 22.20 6.14
C TYR A 65 18.23 22.06 4.62
N PHE A 66 17.73 20.91 4.15
CA PHE A 66 17.53 20.66 2.72
C PHE A 66 16.19 21.18 2.18
N LYS A 67 15.40 21.84 3.00
CA LYS A 67 14.07 22.37 2.65
C LYS A 67 13.14 21.29 2.11
N GLU A 68 13.21 20.10 2.68
CA GLU A 68 12.34 18.99 2.35
C GLU A 68 11.14 18.93 3.30
N ASP A 69 10.00 18.59 2.74
CA ASP A 69 8.78 18.41 3.52
C ASP A 69 8.84 17.15 4.39
N LYS A 70 8.23 17.22 5.55
CA LYS A 70 8.12 16.05 6.43
C LYS A 70 7.26 14.97 5.76
N PRO A 71 7.74 13.71 5.72
CA PRO A 71 6.93 12.61 5.21
C PRO A 71 5.61 12.46 5.97
N ARG A 72 4.58 12.04 5.26
CA ARG A 72 3.26 11.80 5.83
C ARG A 72 3.33 10.73 6.92
N LEU A 73 2.69 10.96 8.06
CA LEU A 73 2.57 9.95 9.10
C LEU A 73 1.63 8.82 8.64
N LEU A 74 2.11 7.60 8.74
CA LEU A 74 1.35 6.40 8.46
C LEU A 74 0.71 5.90 9.77
N GLU A 75 -0.56 6.12 9.96
CA GLU A 75 -1.26 5.79 11.19
C GLU A 75 -1.45 4.29 11.37
N SER A 76 -1.71 3.58 10.29
CA SER A 76 -1.95 2.15 10.34
C SER A 76 -1.65 1.47 9.01
N VAL A 77 -1.00 0.32 9.08
CA VAL A 77 -0.79 -0.61 7.96
C VAL A 77 -1.62 -1.89 8.12
N LYS A 78 -2.66 -1.84 8.92
CA LYS A 78 -3.52 -3.00 9.09
C LYS A 78 -4.21 -3.34 7.78
N THR A 79 -4.14 -4.60 7.42
CA THR A 79 -4.86 -5.15 6.27
C THR A 79 -6.36 -4.95 6.46
N GLN A 80 -6.99 -4.34 5.48
CA GLN A 80 -8.44 -4.18 5.44
C GLN A 80 -9.06 -5.33 4.64
N VAL A 81 -10.34 -5.59 4.86
CA VAL A 81 -11.07 -6.62 4.11
C VAL A 81 -11.03 -6.35 2.60
N SER A 82 -11.03 -5.09 2.21
CA SER A 82 -10.89 -4.67 0.80
C SER A 82 -9.55 -5.02 0.18
N ASP A 83 -8.51 -5.21 0.98
CA ASP A 83 -7.15 -5.51 0.50
C ASP A 83 -6.95 -7.01 0.26
N VAL A 84 -7.86 -7.83 0.75
CA VAL A 84 -7.80 -9.28 0.63
C VAL A 84 -8.55 -9.71 -0.62
N ALA A 85 -7.85 -10.33 -1.56
CA ALA A 85 -8.49 -10.98 -2.69
C ALA A 85 -9.25 -12.21 -2.20
N TYR A 86 -10.57 -12.21 -2.38
CA TYR A 86 -11.38 -13.36 -2.07
C TYR A 86 -11.78 -14.09 -3.35
N ARG A 87 -11.82 -15.39 -3.29
CA ARG A 87 -12.36 -16.23 -4.35
C ARG A 87 -13.75 -16.67 -3.95
N LYS A 88 -14.69 -16.60 -4.89
CA LYS A 88 -15.98 -17.23 -4.70
C LYS A 88 -15.75 -18.73 -4.55
N THR A 89 -16.07 -19.26 -3.39
CA THR A 89 -16.13 -20.71 -3.19
C THR A 89 -17.34 -21.27 -3.91
N ALA A 90 -17.14 -22.35 -4.65
CA ALA A 90 -18.24 -23.07 -5.27
C ALA A 90 -19.16 -23.61 -4.18
N GLY A 91 -20.42 -23.24 -4.20
CA GLY A 91 -21.43 -23.79 -3.32
C GLY A 91 -21.66 -25.27 -3.63
N VAL A 92 -21.89 -26.05 -2.57
CA VAL A 92 -22.14 -27.48 -2.69
C VAL A 92 -23.56 -27.77 -2.23
N PRO A 93 -24.41 -28.42 -3.04
CA PRO A 93 -25.74 -28.78 -2.61
C PRO A 93 -25.67 -29.85 -1.49
N LYS A 94 -26.63 -29.80 -0.58
CA LYS A 94 -26.65 -30.68 0.62
C LYS A 94 -26.70 -32.17 0.31
N ASN A 95 -27.13 -32.52 -0.88
CA ASN A 95 -27.25 -33.92 -1.34
C ASN A 95 -26.05 -34.40 -2.17
N MET A 96 -24.96 -33.64 -2.19
CA MET A 96 -23.77 -34.01 -2.94
C MET A 96 -22.94 -35.04 -2.17
N SER A 97 -22.37 -36.01 -2.87
CA SER A 97 -21.42 -36.96 -2.28
C SER A 97 -20.17 -36.25 -1.74
N LEU A 98 -19.67 -36.68 -0.59
CA LEU A 98 -18.48 -36.09 0.06
C LEU A 98 -17.21 -36.14 -0.79
N SER A 99 -17.11 -37.08 -1.71
CA SER A 99 -15.93 -37.19 -2.60
C SER A 99 -15.78 -36.02 -3.59
N ARG A 100 -16.89 -35.41 -4.00
CA ARG A 100 -16.87 -34.27 -4.93
C ARG A 100 -16.37 -32.96 -4.29
N PRO A 101 -16.84 -32.56 -3.09
CA PRO A 101 -16.32 -31.36 -2.43
C PRO A 101 -14.83 -31.46 -2.15
N ILE A 102 -14.34 -32.61 -1.76
CA ILE A 102 -12.90 -32.84 -1.51
C ILE A 102 -12.06 -32.61 -2.77
N ARG A 103 -12.53 -33.08 -3.93
CA ARG A 103 -11.85 -32.83 -5.20
C ARG A 103 -11.86 -31.35 -5.59
N LEU A 104 -12.96 -30.65 -5.40
CA LEU A 104 -13.06 -29.22 -5.64
C LEU A 104 -12.12 -28.42 -4.73
N CYS A 105 -12.02 -28.81 -3.47
CA CYS A 105 -11.12 -28.21 -2.50
C CYS A 105 -9.64 -28.45 -2.89
N GLY A 106 -9.30 -29.64 -3.35
CA GLY A 106 -7.94 -29.95 -3.83
C GLY A 106 -7.54 -29.18 -5.09
N THR A 107 -8.49 -28.85 -5.95
CA THR A 107 -8.24 -28.07 -7.17
C THR A 107 -8.08 -26.57 -6.89
N VAL A 108 -8.63 -26.08 -5.80
CA VAL A 108 -8.60 -24.64 -5.42
C VAL A 108 -7.38 -24.31 -4.57
N MET A 109 -6.69 -25.30 -4.04
CA MET A 109 -5.63 -25.07 -3.05
C MET A 109 -4.31 -24.56 -3.60
N TRP A 110 -4.16 -24.36 -4.88
CA TRP A 110 -2.87 -23.79 -5.43
C TRP A 110 -3.08 -23.28 -6.87
#